data_b3e8cb5ca0c2c0daf2a762388a4afefa
#
_entry.id   b3e8cb5ca0c2c0daf2a762388a4afefa
#
_cell.length_a   1.000
_cell.length_b   1.000
_cell.length_c   1.000
_cell.angle_alpha   90.00
_cell.angle_beta   90.00
_cell.angle_gamma   90.00
#
_symmetry.space_group_name_H-M   'P 1'
#
loop_
_entity.id
_entity.type
_entity.pdbx_description
1 polymer ?
#
loop_
_entity_poly.entity_id
_entity_poly.type
_entity_poly.pdbx_seq_one_letter_code
_entity_poly.pdbx_strand_id
1 'polypeptide(L)'
;MPLELISIELTNRCAKACWFCYNHSLPEGDTRWTVDQVVGFVRDCAANGVKAVSFGGGEPLQYPGLFEILERLDGTLFRSLTTNGLLLHGDTLDRLVAAKPNKVHVSIHFPDRANEVTRVIGQVNDLAARGVKSGVNFLVTRSNLPAAREAAQRVRDAGIGNDRIVYLPMRGRDTPTPNELAEVAGKTPFQSMTCLTKCGPSPRFASVGWDKSAAWCSYTVSRRPLPSLTHAGLVAAMTGLGLEFCGGTEDADGPRAARPLPLVA
;
A
#
# COMPACT_ATOMS: atom_id res chain seq x y z
N MET A 1 18.22 6.76 13.08
CA MET A 1 16.92 7.27 12.53
C MET A 1 15.80 6.71 13.39
N PRO A 2 14.84 7.53 13.84
CA PRO A 2 13.69 7.04 14.62
C PRO A 2 12.62 6.45 13.69
N LEU A 3 12.91 5.29 13.08
CA LEU A 3 11.91 4.58 12.28
C LEU A 3 10.78 4.09 13.18
N GLU A 4 9.55 4.41 12.81
CA GLU A 4 8.36 4.01 13.56
C GLU A 4 7.44 3.10 12.76
N LEU A 5 7.48 3.20 11.43
CA LEU A 5 6.66 2.44 10.51
C LEU A 5 7.52 1.87 9.37
N ILE A 6 7.37 0.59 9.11
CA ILE A 6 7.92 -0.06 7.92
C ILE A 6 6.79 -0.62 7.05
N SER A 7 6.92 -0.50 5.72
CA SER A 7 6.08 -1.19 4.76
C SER A 7 6.88 -2.32 4.12
N ILE A 8 6.34 -3.52 4.07
CA ILE A 8 7.00 -4.68 3.45
C ILE A 8 6.13 -5.18 2.29
N GLU A 9 6.73 -5.21 1.13
CA GLU A 9 6.16 -5.84 -0.06
C GLU A 9 6.53 -7.32 -0.03
N LEU A 10 5.59 -8.19 0.36
CA LEU A 10 5.85 -9.63 0.53
C LEU A 10 6.13 -10.35 -0.79
N THR A 11 5.56 -9.87 -1.88
CA THR A 11 5.67 -10.45 -3.21
C THR A 11 5.39 -9.39 -4.27
N ASN A 12 5.81 -9.63 -5.52
CA ASN A 12 5.28 -8.91 -6.67
C ASN A 12 4.27 -9.74 -7.48
N ARG A 13 3.85 -10.91 -6.98
CA ARG A 13 2.76 -11.68 -7.58
C ARG A 13 1.42 -10.99 -7.34
N CYS A 14 0.63 -10.78 -8.40
CA CYS A 14 -0.71 -10.22 -8.29
C CYS A 14 -1.55 -10.56 -9.53
N ALA A 15 -2.58 -11.38 -9.36
CA ALA A 15 -3.49 -11.77 -10.44
C ALA A 15 -4.31 -10.60 -11.01
N LYS A 16 -4.39 -9.45 -10.31
CA LYS A 16 -5.10 -8.26 -10.79
C LYS A 16 -4.36 -7.54 -11.92
N ALA A 17 -3.02 -7.59 -11.94
CA ALA A 17 -2.14 -7.06 -12.99
C ALA A 17 -2.53 -5.65 -13.48
N CYS A 18 -2.71 -4.70 -12.54
CA CYS A 18 -3.10 -3.33 -12.88
C CYS A 18 -2.00 -2.65 -13.71
N TRP A 19 -2.37 -2.04 -14.86
CA TRP A 19 -1.42 -1.38 -15.77
C TRP A 19 -0.61 -0.24 -15.13
N PHE A 20 -1.14 0.37 -14.06
CA PHE A 20 -0.52 1.45 -13.30
C PHE A 20 0.23 0.97 -12.04
N CYS A 21 0.42 -0.30 -11.87
CA CYS A 21 0.98 -0.85 -10.64
C CYS A 21 2.41 -0.32 -10.39
N TYR A 22 2.61 0.38 -9.29
CA TYR A 22 3.92 0.93 -8.90
C TYR A 22 4.97 -0.17 -8.65
N ASN A 23 4.52 -1.35 -8.23
CA ASN A 23 5.36 -2.50 -7.93
C ASN A 23 5.57 -3.42 -9.17
N HIS A 24 5.02 -3.04 -10.33
CA HIS A 24 5.08 -3.86 -11.56
C HIS A 24 4.67 -5.31 -11.32
N SER A 25 3.63 -5.50 -10.50
CA SER A 25 3.17 -6.83 -10.10
C SER A 25 2.43 -7.53 -11.22
N LEU A 26 2.74 -8.82 -11.40
CA LEU A 26 2.20 -9.69 -12.45
C LEU A 26 1.68 -11.01 -11.84
N PRO A 27 0.82 -11.76 -12.54
CA PRO A 27 0.36 -13.08 -12.09
C PRO A 27 1.52 -14.06 -11.84
N GLU A 28 2.57 -13.98 -12.65
CA GLU A 28 3.79 -14.81 -12.60
C GLU A 28 4.85 -14.25 -11.65
N GLY A 29 4.50 -13.22 -10.89
CA GLY A 29 5.42 -12.59 -9.95
C GLY A 29 5.96 -13.55 -8.88
N ASP A 30 7.00 -13.11 -8.20
CA ASP A 30 7.79 -13.90 -7.28
C ASP A 30 7.98 -13.20 -5.93
N THR A 31 8.74 -13.81 -5.03
CA THR A 31 9.19 -13.24 -3.76
C THR A 31 10.60 -13.74 -3.43
N ARG A 32 11.37 -12.90 -2.75
CA ARG A 32 12.64 -13.30 -2.14
C ARG A 32 12.53 -13.47 -0.61
N TRP A 33 11.35 -13.32 -0.05
CA TRP A 33 11.09 -13.47 1.37
C TRP A 33 10.73 -14.91 1.73
N THR A 34 11.31 -15.41 2.83
CA THR A 34 10.74 -16.54 3.59
C THR A 34 10.00 -16.00 4.81
N VAL A 35 9.11 -16.81 5.39
CA VAL A 35 8.37 -16.44 6.62
C VAL A 35 9.35 -16.10 7.75
N ASP A 36 10.36 -16.93 7.98
CA ASP A 36 11.36 -16.70 9.03
C ASP A 36 12.12 -15.40 8.85
N GLN A 37 12.49 -15.06 7.63
CA GLN A 37 13.16 -13.81 7.31
C GLN A 37 12.28 -12.60 7.60
N VAL A 38 11.00 -12.62 7.21
CA VAL A 38 10.07 -11.52 7.51
C VAL A 38 9.87 -11.39 9.02
N VAL A 39 9.59 -12.50 9.71
CA VAL A 39 9.34 -12.50 11.16
C VAL A 39 10.58 -12.04 11.92
N GLY A 40 11.76 -12.56 11.60
CA GLY A 40 13.02 -12.16 12.23
C GLY A 40 13.33 -10.68 12.02
N PHE A 41 13.23 -10.20 10.78
CA PHE A 41 13.44 -8.80 10.44
C PHE A 41 12.47 -7.85 11.16
N VAL A 42 11.18 -8.17 11.17
CA VAL A 42 10.17 -7.33 11.83
C VAL A 42 10.37 -7.31 13.35
N ARG A 43 10.70 -8.44 13.97
CA ARG A 43 11.02 -8.50 15.41
C ARG A 43 12.25 -7.68 15.78
N ASP A 44 13.30 -7.75 14.98
CA ASP A 44 14.50 -6.94 15.19
C ASP A 44 14.19 -5.45 15.03
N CYS A 45 13.40 -5.07 14.03
CA CYS A 45 12.93 -3.69 13.88
C CYS A 45 12.08 -3.23 15.07
N ALA A 46 11.17 -4.07 15.58
CA ALA A 46 10.33 -3.76 16.73
C ALA A 46 11.18 -3.57 18.01
N ALA A 47 12.17 -4.43 18.24
CA ALA A 47 13.12 -4.29 19.36
C ALA A 47 13.93 -2.98 19.30
N ASN A 48 14.07 -2.39 18.10
CA ASN A 48 14.77 -1.13 17.85
C ASN A 48 13.83 0.08 17.67
N GLY A 49 12.55 -0.02 18.09
CA GLY A 49 11.63 1.11 18.20
C GLY A 49 10.63 1.26 17.07
N VAL A 50 10.60 0.37 16.07
CA VAL A 50 9.54 0.32 15.08
C VAL A 50 8.23 -0.12 15.74
N LYS A 51 7.18 0.67 15.56
CA LYS A 51 5.87 0.51 16.22
C LYS A 51 4.84 -0.17 15.33
N ALA A 52 5.03 -0.14 14.01
CA ALA A 52 4.07 -0.67 13.06
C ALA A 52 4.73 -1.26 11.82
N VAL A 53 4.10 -2.32 11.29
CA VAL A 53 4.40 -2.89 9.97
C VAL A 53 3.14 -2.88 9.10
N SER A 54 3.30 -2.52 7.83
CA SER A 54 2.26 -2.64 6.82
C SER A 54 2.69 -3.66 5.76
N PHE A 55 1.90 -4.70 5.57
CA PHE A 55 2.13 -5.71 4.54
C PHE A 55 1.37 -5.36 3.26
N GLY A 56 2.08 -5.40 2.15
CA GLY A 56 1.55 -5.13 0.82
C GLY A 56 2.41 -5.80 -0.24
N GLY A 57 2.63 -5.11 -1.33
CA GLY A 57 3.43 -5.57 -2.46
C GLY A 57 2.59 -5.80 -3.69
N GLY A 58 2.61 -7.01 -4.28
CA GLY A 58 1.63 -7.46 -5.26
C GLY A 58 0.26 -7.65 -4.60
N GLU A 59 -0.12 -8.89 -4.39
CA GLU A 59 -1.27 -9.21 -3.56
C GLU A 59 -0.80 -10.05 -2.37
N PRO A 60 -0.81 -9.51 -1.15
CA PRO A 60 -0.30 -10.23 0.01
C PRO A 60 -1.10 -11.49 0.34
N LEU A 61 -2.40 -11.57 0.00
CA LEU A 61 -3.19 -12.80 0.14
C LEU A 61 -2.75 -13.91 -0.82
N GLN A 62 -1.94 -13.60 -1.84
CA GLN A 62 -1.29 -14.59 -2.71
C GLN A 62 0.07 -15.08 -2.17
N TYR A 63 0.57 -14.47 -1.09
CA TYR A 63 1.78 -14.95 -0.43
C TYR A 63 1.43 -16.08 0.56
N PRO A 64 1.91 -17.31 0.35
CA PRO A 64 1.45 -18.48 1.13
C PRO A 64 1.70 -18.37 2.63
N GLY A 65 2.75 -17.66 3.02
CA GLY A 65 3.15 -17.48 4.42
C GLY A 65 2.50 -16.31 5.17
N LEU A 66 1.57 -15.57 4.55
CA LEU A 66 1.00 -14.35 5.15
C LEU A 66 0.38 -14.61 6.54
N PHE A 67 -0.47 -15.60 6.64
CA PHE A 67 -1.19 -15.86 7.90
C PHE A 67 -0.24 -16.28 9.01
N GLU A 68 0.74 -17.13 8.71
CA GLU A 68 1.80 -17.50 9.66
C GLU A 68 2.62 -16.28 10.12
N ILE A 69 2.96 -15.36 9.21
CA ILE A 69 3.63 -14.11 9.59
C ILE A 69 2.77 -13.30 10.54
N LEU A 70 1.48 -13.12 10.24
CA LEU A 70 0.57 -12.37 11.10
C LEU A 70 0.43 -12.99 12.49
N GLU A 71 0.30 -14.32 12.57
CA GLU A 71 0.20 -15.06 13.83
C GLU A 71 1.50 -14.96 14.65
N ARG A 72 2.66 -15.20 14.03
CA ARG A 72 3.95 -15.16 14.71
C ARG A 72 4.38 -13.76 15.18
N LEU A 73 3.78 -12.71 14.61
CA LEU A 73 4.00 -11.32 15.02
C LEU A 73 2.90 -10.79 15.94
N ASP A 74 1.96 -11.63 16.38
CA ASP A 74 0.91 -11.17 17.30
C ASP A 74 1.50 -10.64 18.60
N GLY A 75 0.96 -9.50 19.08
CA GLY A 75 1.47 -8.82 20.26
C GLY A 75 2.85 -8.13 20.11
N THR A 76 3.55 -8.29 18.96
CA THR A 76 4.89 -7.68 18.78
C THR A 76 4.79 -6.19 18.45
N LEU A 77 3.97 -5.81 17.49
CA LEU A 77 3.75 -4.44 17.04
C LEU A 77 2.43 -4.33 16.28
N PHE A 78 2.04 -3.10 15.86
CA PHE A 78 0.85 -2.90 15.05
C PHE A 78 1.06 -3.50 13.65
N ARG A 79 0.17 -4.41 13.23
CA ARG A 79 0.21 -5.12 11.94
C ARG A 79 -0.94 -4.67 11.06
N SER A 80 -0.64 -4.10 9.91
CA SER A 80 -1.63 -3.72 8.91
C SER A 80 -1.41 -4.45 7.59
N LEU A 81 -2.47 -4.55 6.80
CA LEU A 81 -2.48 -5.21 5.49
C LEU A 81 -3.22 -4.34 4.49
N THR A 82 -2.70 -4.28 3.27
CA THR A 82 -3.40 -3.72 2.11
C THR A 82 -3.61 -4.81 1.06
N THR A 83 -4.85 -5.05 0.65
CA THR A 83 -5.23 -6.07 -0.33
C THR A 83 -6.11 -5.49 -1.43
N ASN A 84 -6.07 -6.07 -2.63
CA ASN A 84 -7.02 -5.78 -3.69
C ASN A 84 -8.41 -6.44 -3.46
N GLY A 85 -8.51 -7.32 -2.48
CA GLY A 85 -9.73 -7.98 -2.03
C GLY A 85 -10.26 -9.08 -2.95
N LEU A 86 -9.59 -9.44 -4.05
CA LEU A 86 -10.11 -10.49 -4.95
C LEU A 86 -10.18 -11.87 -4.29
N LEU A 87 -9.26 -12.16 -3.37
CA LEU A 87 -9.23 -13.40 -2.61
C LEU A 87 -9.90 -13.29 -1.23
N LEU A 88 -10.41 -12.12 -0.85
CA LEU A 88 -10.94 -11.84 0.48
C LEU A 88 -12.40 -12.32 0.59
N HIS A 89 -12.60 -13.62 0.61
CA HIS A 89 -13.88 -14.30 0.76
C HIS A 89 -13.68 -15.73 1.30
N GLY A 90 -14.75 -16.37 1.80
CA GLY A 90 -14.71 -17.75 2.31
C GLY A 90 -13.57 -18.00 3.29
N ASP A 91 -12.91 -19.13 3.18
CA ASP A 91 -11.82 -19.55 4.07
C ASP A 91 -10.68 -18.54 4.19
N THR A 92 -10.37 -17.80 3.11
CA THR A 92 -9.33 -16.76 3.15
C THR A 92 -9.71 -15.62 4.08
N LEU A 93 -10.97 -15.18 4.05
CA LEU A 93 -11.48 -14.16 4.97
C LEU A 93 -11.48 -14.68 6.41
N ASP A 94 -11.93 -15.91 6.64
CA ASP A 94 -11.98 -16.53 7.97
C ASP A 94 -10.57 -16.65 8.56
N ARG A 95 -9.61 -17.11 7.78
CA ARG A 95 -8.19 -17.17 8.19
C ARG A 95 -7.61 -15.79 8.49
N LEU A 96 -7.94 -14.78 7.68
CA LEU A 96 -7.47 -13.42 7.93
C LEU A 96 -8.01 -12.87 9.26
N VAL A 97 -9.30 -13.08 9.53
CA VAL A 97 -9.90 -12.68 10.81
C VAL A 97 -9.26 -13.43 11.97
N ALA A 98 -9.03 -14.74 11.85
CA ALA A 98 -8.37 -15.57 12.87
C ALA A 98 -6.92 -15.12 13.16
N ALA A 99 -6.18 -14.65 12.15
CA ALA A 99 -4.83 -14.11 12.31
C ALA A 99 -4.78 -12.71 12.96
N LYS A 100 -5.93 -12.11 13.27
CA LYS A 100 -6.11 -10.87 14.04
C LYS A 100 -5.20 -9.71 13.61
N PRO A 101 -5.15 -9.32 12.33
CA PRO A 101 -4.44 -8.10 11.95
C PRO A 101 -5.06 -6.89 12.66
N ASN A 102 -4.23 -5.91 13.04
CA ASN A 102 -4.73 -4.71 13.70
C ASN A 102 -5.54 -3.81 12.75
N LYS A 103 -5.25 -3.87 11.43
CA LYS A 103 -5.95 -3.09 10.41
C LYS A 103 -5.84 -3.73 9.03
N VAL A 104 -6.94 -3.70 8.27
CA VAL A 104 -6.98 -4.15 6.87
C VAL A 104 -7.56 -3.04 6.00
N HIS A 105 -6.84 -2.65 4.94
CA HIS A 105 -7.40 -1.80 3.89
C HIS A 105 -7.64 -2.62 2.63
N VAL A 106 -8.84 -2.45 2.05
CA VAL A 106 -9.20 -3.05 0.76
C VAL A 106 -9.16 -1.95 -0.31
N SER A 107 -8.52 -2.23 -1.44
CA SER A 107 -8.27 -1.22 -2.46
C SER A 107 -9.38 -1.14 -3.50
N ILE A 108 -9.88 0.08 -3.77
CA ILE A 108 -10.61 0.44 -4.98
C ILE A 108 -9.61 1.02 -5.97
N HIS A 109 -9.31 0.28 -7.04
CA HIS A 109 -8.39 0.68 -8.09
C HIS A 109 -9.12 1.28 -9.30
N PHE A 110 -10.37 0.89 -9.52
CA PHE A 110 -11.20 1.29 -10.65
C PHE A 110 -12.54 1.82 -10.13
N PRO A 111 -12.60 3.11 -9.75
CA PRO A 111 -13.83 3.72 -9.21
C PRO A 111 -15.00 3.76 -10.19
N ASP A 112 -14.72 3.68 -11.50
CA ASP A 112 -15.70 3.55 -12.58
C ASP A 112 -16.33 2.16 -12.68
N ARG A 113 -15.77 1.15 -11.98
CA ARG A 113 -16.30 -0.21 -11.96
C ARG A 113 -17.21 -0.42 -10.76
N ALA A 114 -18.52 -0.24 -10.96
CA ALA A 114 -19.52 -0.35 -9.89
C ALA A 114 -19.42 -1.65 -9.08
N ASN A 115 -19.11 -2.78 -9.72
CA ASN A 115 -18.95 -4.08 -9.07
C ASN A 115 -17.74 -4.12 -8.13
N GLU A 116 -16.62 -3.49 -8.49
CA GLU A 116 -15.46 -3.38 -7.59
C GLU A 116 -15.79 -2.54 -6.36
N VAL A 117 -16.44 -1.40 -6.56
CA VAL A 117 -16.86 -0.51 -5.46
C VAL A 117 -17.80 -1.24 -4.51
N THR A 118 -18.84 -1.89 -5.02
CA THR A 118 -19.81 -2.66 -4.22
C THR A 118 -19.13 -3.79 -3.45
N ARG A 119 -18.26 -4.57 -4.11
CA ARG A 119 -17.51 -5.65 -3.47
C ARG A 119 -16.64 -5.13 -2.32
N VAL A 120 -15.88 -4.06 -2.55
CA VAL A 120 -14.97 -3.50 -1.53
C VAL A 120 -15.75 -2.96 -0.35
N ILE A 121 -16.87 -2.26 -0.57
CA ILE A 121 -17.75 -1.79 0.51
C ILE A 121 -18.23 -2.98 1.36
N GLY A 122 -18.72 -4.05 0.73
CA GLY A 122 -19.16 -5.26 1.42
C GLY A 122 -18.03 -5.89 2.26
N GLN A 123 -16.84 -6.04 1.69
CA GLN A 123 -15.68 -6.63 2.37
C GLN A 123 -15.20 -5.79 3.57
N VAL A 124 -15.18 -4.47 3.44
CA VAL A 124 -14.78 -3.57 4.54
C VAL A 124 -15.80 -3.63 5.69
N ASN A 125 -17.09 -3.69 5.37
CA ASN A 125 -18.13 -3.81 6.39
C ASN A 125 -18.15 -5.20 7.04
N ASP A 126 -17.91 -6.27 6.29
CA ASP A 126 -17.81 -7.64 6.84
C ASP A 126 -16.60 -7.78 7.78
N LEU A 127 -15.42 -7.27 7.40
CA LEU A 127 -14.27 -7.20 8.31
C LEU A 127 -14.59 -6.43 9.59
N ALA A 128 -15.26 -5.28 9.48
CA ALA A 128 -15.66 -4.48 10.65
C ALA A 128 -16.65 -5.22 11.55
N ALA A 129 -17.64 -5.89 10.98
CA ALA A 129 -18.60 -6.71 11.72
C ALA A 129 -17.93 -7.89 12.47
N ARG A 130 -16.79 -8.37 11.97
CA ARG A 130 -15.96 -9.40 12.61
C ARG A 130 -14.88 -8.86 13.56
N GLY A 131 -14.93 -7.55 13.89
CA GLY A 131 -14.02 -6.92 14.85
C GLY A 131 -12.65 -6.51 14.29
N VAL A 132 -12.42 -6.60 12.98
CA VAL A 132 -11.18 -6.15 12.34
C VAL A 132 -11.33 -4.68 11.94
N LYS A 133 -10.43 -3.81 12.41
CA LYS A 133 -10.38 -2.42 11.91
C LYS A 133 -10.12 -2.44 10.41
N SER A 134 -11.03 -1.86 9.64
CA SER A 134 -10.99 -1.94 8.19
C SER A 134 -11.23 -0.58 7.55
N GLY A 135 -10.73 -0.41 6.33
CA GLY A 135 -10.90 0.82 5.56
C GLY A 135 -10.63 0.60 4.07
N VAL A 136 -10.65 1.67 3.32
CA VAL A 136 -10.47 1.68 1.87
C VAL A 136 -9.19 2.40 1.49
N ASN A 137 -8.37 1.80 0.63
CA ASN A 137 -7.38 2.52 -0.17
C ASN A 137 -8.02 2.86 -1.52
N PHE A 138 -8.25 4.13 -1.76
CA PHE A 138 -9.03 4.62 -2.90
C PHE A 138 -8.13 5.32 -3.91
N LEU A 139 -7.93 4.72 -5.09
CA LEU A 139 -7.13 5.33 -6.14
C LEU A 139 -7.91 6.45 -6.83
N VAL A 140 -7.26 7.61 -6.99
CA VAL A 140 -7.80 8.77 -7.70
C VAL A 140 -6.90 9.11 -8.88
N THR A 141 -7.49 9.14 -10.08
CA THR A 141 -6.83 9.57 -11.32
C THR A 141 -7.46 10.86 -11.81
N ARG A 142 -6.68 11.75 -12.43
CA ARG A 142 -7.21 12.99 -13.01
C ARG A 142 -8.22 12.71 -14.11
N SER A 143 -7.96 11.70 -14.93
CA SER A 143 -8.83 11.32 -16.06
C SER A 143 -10.20 10.78 -15.63
N ASN A 144 -10.38 10.38 -14.37
CA ASN A 144 -11.61 9.72 -13.90
C ASN A 144 -12.24 10.38 -12.65
N LEU A 145 -12.05 11.68 -12.47
CA LEU A 145 -12.55 12.42 -11.31
C LEU A 145 -14.07 12.31 -11.08
N PRO A 146 -14.94 12.38 -12.11
CA PRO A 146 -16.37 12.22 -11.89
C PRO A 146 -16.75 10.88 -11.25
N ALA A 147 -16.26 9.77 -11.80
CA ALA A 147 -16.52 8.44 -11.24
C ALA A 147 -15.86 8.27 -9.86
N ALA A 148 -14.68 8.86 -9.64
CA ALA A 148 -14.03 8.83 -8.33
C ALA A 148 -14.86 9.56 -7.26
N ARG A 149 -15.48 10.71 -7.59
CA ARG A 149 -16.38 11.44 -6.67
C ARG A 149 -17.62 10.62 -6.32
N GLU A 150 -18.28 10.04 -7.33
CA GLU A 150 -19.45 9.19 -7.14
C GLU A 150 -19.13 7.96 -6.28
N ALA A 151 -18.09 7.23 -6.64
CA ALA A 151 -17.67 6.04 -5.89
C ALA A 151 -17.25 6.37 -4.44
N ALA A 152 -16.51 7.48 -4.22
CA ALA A 152 -16.14 7.93 -2.89
C ALA A 152 -17.38 8.32 -2.05
N GLN A 153 -18.39 8.93 -2.69
CA GLN A 153 -19.67 9.22 -2.02
C GLN A 153 -20.38 7.93 -1.62
N ARG A 154 -20.48 6.95 -2.53
CA ARG A 154 -21.08 5.64 -2.22
C ARG A 154 -20.37 4.93 -1.04
N VAL A 155 -19.06 5.02 -0.96
CA VAL A 155 -18.27 4.47 0.17
C VAL A 155 -18.67 5.15 1.47
N ARG A 156 -18.79 6.49 1.49
CA ARG A 156 -19.22 7.25 2.67
C ARG A 156 -20.66 6.95 3.07
N ASP A 157 -21.57 6.88 2.10
CA ASP A 157 -22.99 6.57 2.34
C ASP A 157 -23.20 5.15 2.91
N ALA A 158 -22.25 4.25 2.65
CA ALA A 158 -22.22 2.91 3.24
C ALA A 158 -21.63 2.88 4.69
N GLY A 159 -21.43 4.05 5.32
CA GLY A 159 -20.93 4.17 6.69
C GLY A 159 -19.40 4.08 6.84
N ILE A 160 -18.65 4.14 5.74
CA ILE A 160 -17.19 4.14 5.77
C ILE A 160 -16.74 5.60 5.70
N GLY A 161 -16.51 6.22 6.86
CA GLY A 161 -16.12 7.63 6.96
C GLY A 161 -14.70 7.92 6.42
N ASN A 162 -14.40 9.21 6.19
CA ASN A 162 -13.12 9.65 5.64
C ASN A 162 -11.90 9.29 6.54
N ASP A 163 -12.09 9.05 7.82
CA ASP A 163 -11.09 8.53 8.75
C ASP A 163 -10.66 7.09 8.43
N ARG A 164 -11.48 6.37 7.67
CA ARG A 164 -11.24 4.99 7.19
C ARG A 164 -10.88 4.93 5.71
N ILE A 165 -10.77 6.07 5.01
CA ILE A 165 -10.44 6.12 3.57
C ILE A 165 -9.08 6.79 3.39
N VAL A 166 -8.17 6.11 2.71
CA VAL A 166 -6.90 6.68 2.24
C VAL A 166 -7.04 6.96 0.75
N TYR A 167 -7.17 8.23 0.38
CA TYR A 167 -7.22 8.64 -1.01
C TYR A 167 -5.80 8.67 -1.59
N LEU A 168 -5.53 7.78 -2.53
CA LEU A 168 -4.22 7.61 -3.16
C LEU A 168 -4.23 8.29 -4.55
N PRO A 169 -3.49 9.38 -4.73
CA PRO A 169 -3.38 9.97 -6.06
C PRO A 169 -2.57 9.07 -6.99
N MET A 170 -3.02 8.92 -8.23
CA MET A 170 -2.22 8.31 -9.29
C MET A 170 -0.86 9.00 -9.40
N ARG A 171 0.14 8.27 -9.86
CA ARG A 171 1.49 8.77 -10.11
C ARG A 171 1.74 8.96 -11.61
N GLY A 172 2.57 9.94 -11.95
CA GLY A 172 2.92 10.24 -13.34
C GLY A 172 1.93 11.19 -14.02
N ARG A 173 1.64 10.95 -15.30
CA ARG A 173 0.86 11.87 -16.15
C ARG A 173 -0.59 12.08 -15.72
N ASP A 174 -1.19 11.10 -15.05
CA ASP A 174 -2.60 11.15 -14.63
C ASP A 174 -2.75 11.50 -13.13
N THR A 175 -1.75 12.20 -12.58
CA THR A 175 -1.76 12.64 -11.18
C THR A 175 -2.77 13.77 -11.01
N PRO A 176 -3.77 13.62 -10.10
CA PRO A 176 -4.69 14.70 -9.78
C PRO A 176 -3.98 15.81 -9.00
N THR A 177 -4.46 17.03 -9.13
CA THR A 177 -4.03 18.15 -8.28
C THR A 177 -4.52 17.95 -6.83
N PRO A 178 -3.90 18.62 -5.84
CA PRO A 178 -4.39 18.60 -4.46
C PRO A 178 -5.86 19.00 -4.31
N ASN A 179 -6.32 20.00 -5.08
CA ASN A 179 -7.71 20.46 -5.06
C ASN A 179 -8.68 19.40 -5.63
N GLU A 180 -8.34 18.79 -6.76
CA GLU A 180 -9.13 17.71 -7.35
C GLU A 180 -9.25 16.52 -6.39
N LEU A 181 -8.16 16.18 -5.73
CA LEU A 181 -8.15 15.10 -4.73
C LEU A 181 -9.03 15.47 -3.51
N ALA A 182 -8.94 16.71 -3.03
CA ALA A 182 -9.77 17.21 -1.94
C ALA A 182 -11.26 17.19 -2.28
N GLU A 183 -11.63 17.50 -3.53
CA GLU A 183 -13.02 17.40 -3.98
C GLU A 183 -13.56 15.97 -3.95
N VAL A 184 -12.77 14.97 -4.37
CA VAL A 184 -13.14 13.55 -4.27
C VAL A 184 -13.34 13.16 -2.80
N ALA A 185 -12.50 13.64 -1.90
CA ALA A 185 -12.58 13.40 -0.46
C ALA A 185 -13.68 14.20 0.25
N GLY A 186 -14.51 14.97 -0.47
CA GLY A 186 -15.54 15.84 0.12
C GLY A 186 -14.95 17.03 0.87
N LYS A 187 -13.84 17.56 0.38
CA LYS A 187 -13.08 18.71 0.93
C LYS A 187 -12.48 18.46 2.33
N THR A 188 -12.44 17.23 2.79
CA THR A 188 -11.84 16.88 4.08
C THR A 188 -10.33 16.74 3.94
N PRO A 189 -9.51 17.40 4.77
CA PRO A 189 -8.06 17.20 4.79
C PRO A 189 -7.72 15.74 5.13
N PHE A 190 -6.75 15.16 4.42
CA PHE A 190 -6.28 13.81 4.68
C PHE A 190 -4.78 13.67 4.33
N GLN A 191 -4.15 12.66 4.90
CA GLN A 191 -2.69 12.51 4.85
C GLN A 191 -2.10 12.37 3.43
N SER A 192 -2.85 11.85 2.46
CA SER A 192 -2.37 11.67 1.08
C SER A 192 -2.08 12.99 0.34
N MET A 193 -2.66 14.11 0.76
CA MET A 193 -2.37 15.43 0.18
C MET A 193 -0.92 15.84 0.41
N THR A 194 -0.33 15.46 1.54
CA THR A 194 1.06 15.79 1.86
C THR A 194 2.00 15.25 0.78
N CYS A 195 1.70 14.08 0.23
CA CYS A 195 2.50 13.47 -0.83
C CYS A 195 2.51 14.30 -2.13
N LEU A 196 1.45 15.04 -2.43
CA LEU A 196 1.36 15.91 -3.62
C LEU A 196 1.97 17.29 -3.38
N THR A 197 1.88 17.81 -2.15
CA THR A 197 2.29 19.17 -1.82
C THR A 197 3.70 19.27 -1.27
N LYS A 198 4.17 18.23 -0.57
CA LYS A 198 5.47 18.22 0.09
C LYS A 198 6.08 16.82 0.10
N CYS A 199 6.57 16.38 -1.07
CA CYS A 199 7.31 15.13 -1.14
C CYS A 199 8.68 15.29 -0.48
N GLY A 200 9.04 14.35 0.37
CA GLY A 200 10.34 14.33 1.05
C GLY A 200 10.53 13.06 1.87
N PRO A 201 11.78 12.70 2.18
CA PRO A 201 12.06 11.57 3.05
C PRO A 201 11.49 11.83 4.44
N SER A 202 10.85 10.82 4.99
CA SER A 202 10.40 10.84 6.39
C SER A 202 11.32 9.96 7.22
N PRO A 203 12.00 10.49 8.25
CA PRO A 203 12.87 9.67 9.10
C PRO A 203 12.09 8.60 9.88
N ARG A 204 10.76 8.67 9.89
CA ARG A 204 9.87 7.75 10.61
C ARG A 204 9.36 6.59 9.77
N PHE A 205 9.61 6.58 8.45
CA PHE A 205 9.08 5.58 7.52
C PHE A 205 10.16 4.99 6.63
N ALA A 206 10.07 3.68 6.37
CA ALA A 206 10.81 3.00 5.32
C ALA A 206 9.93 1.98 4.60
N SER A 207 10.16 1.81 3.30
CA SER A 207 9.59 0.74 2.49
C SER A 207 10.65 -0.30 2.16
N VAL A 208 10.30 -1.57 2.23
CA VAL A 208 11.16 -2.69 1.84
C VAL A 208 10.44 -3.53 0.79
N GLY A 209 11.07 -3.68 -0.36
CA GLY A 209 10.52 -4.39 -1.51
C GLY A 209 10.53 -5.90 -1.35
N TRP A 210 9.80 -6.57 -2.25
CA TRP A 210 9.77 -8.03 -2.37
C TRP A 210 11.16 -8.62 -2.67
N ASP A 211 12.04 -7.84 -3.26
CA ASP A 211 13.43 -8.13 -3.59
C ASP A 211 14.42 -7.79 -2.45
N LYS A 212 13.90 -7.34 -1.29
CA LYS A 212 14.65 -6.88 -0.12
C LYS A 212 15.42 -5.58 -0.34
N SER A 213 14.98 -4.73 -1.24
CA SER A 213 15.51 -3.37 -1.39
C SER A 213 14.75 -2.37 -0.50
N ALA A 214 15.48 -1.46 0.14
CA ALA A 214 14.91 -0.39 0.97
C ALA A 214 14.71 0.91 0.19
N ALA A 215 13.69 1.67 0.56
CA ALA A 215 13.37 2.97 -0.03
C ALA A 215 12.65 3.88 0.98
N TRP A 216 12.69 5.20 0.76
CA TRP A 216 11.94 6.19 1.54
C TRP A 216 10.43 6.15 1.30
N CYS A 217 9.99 5.56 0.20
CA CYS A 217 8.59 5.45 -0.20
C CYS A 217 8.42 4.24 -1.12
N SER A 218 7.27 3.58 -1.06
CA SER A 218 6.98 2.44 -1.95
C SER A 218 6.94 2.81 -3.44
N TYR A 219 6.67 4.08 -3.74
CA TYR A 219 6.54 4.58 -5.12
C TYR A 219 7.84 5.07 -5.75
N THR A 220 8.91 5.27 -4.98
CA THR A 220 10.19 5.76 -5.53
C THR A 220 10.96 4.65 -6.23
N VAL A 221 11.68 5.03 -7.29
CA VAL A 221 12.62 4.13 -7.99
C VAL A 221 13.98 4.06 -7.30
N SER A 222 14.30 5.05 -6.44
CA SER A 222 15.54 5.08 -5.66
C SER A 222 15.47 4.04 -4.54
N ARG A 223 16.10 2.89 -4.78
CA ARG A 223 16.11 1.75 -3.85
C ARG A 223 17.53 1.22 -3.67
N ARG A 224 17.82 0.67 -2.51
CA ARG A 224 19.12 0.04 -2.19
C ARG A 224 18.90 -1.31 -1.51
N PRO A 225 19.59 -2.39 -1.95
CA PRO A 225 19.53 -3.69 -1.27
C PRO A 225 19.87 -3.57 0.21
N LEU A 226 19.18 -4.34 1.06
CA LEU A 226 19.51 -4.45 2.47
C LEU A 226 20.84 -5.23 2.63
N PRO A 227 21.85 -4.68 3.31
CA PRO A 227 23.09 -5.40 3.58
C PRO A 227 22.88 -6.55 4.58
N SER A 228 21.88 -6.44 5.45
CA SER A 228 21.43 -7.49 6.36
C SER A 228 19.94 -7.32 6.68
N LEU A 229 19.25 -8.40 7.03
CA LEU A 229 17.83 -8.38 7.43
C LEU A 229 17.70 -8.00 8.91
N THR A 230 18.16 -6.80 9.24
CA THR A 230 18.13 -6.21 10.59
C THR A 230 17.74 -4.72 10.50
N HIS A 231 17.29 -4.14 11.61
CA HIS A 231 17.08 -2.70 11.72
C HIS A 231 18.34 -1.91 11.36
N ALA A 232 19.51 -2.35 11.82
CA ALA A 232 20.78 -1.71 11.47
C ALA A 232 21.04 -1.75 9.97
N GLY A 233 20.78 -2.89 9.31
CA GLY A 233 20.89 -3.02 7.86
C GLY A 233 19.90 -2.11 7.12
N LEU A 234 18.67 -1.96 7.62
CA LEU A 234 17.68 -1.03 7.06
C LEU A 234 18.17 0.41 7.18
N VAL A 235 18.65 0.83 8.35
CA VAL A 235 19.19 2.19 8.55
C VAL A 235 20.40 2.44 7.64
N ALA A 236 21.29 1.47 7.49
CA ALA A 236 22.45 1.58 6.60
C ALA A 236 22.03 1.74 5.13
N ALA A 237 21.05 0.96 4.67
CA ALA A 237 20.51 1.09 3.31
C ALA A 237 19.85 2.44 3.06
N MET A 238 19.21 3.03 4.07
CA MET A 238 18.51 4.32 3.97
C MET A 238 19.44 5.52 4.07
N THR A 239 20.61 5.36 4.67
CA THR A 239 21.57 6.47 4.87
C THR A 239 22.10 6.98 3.52
N GLY A 240 21.91 8.27 3.25
CA GLY A 240 22.31 8.91 1.99
C GLY A 240 21.52 8.44 0.75
N LEU A 241 20.42 7.72 0.94
CA LEU A 241 19.53 7.33 -0.16
C LEU A 241 18.70 8.53 -0.62
N GLY A 242 18.67 8.78 -1.92
CA GLY A 242 17.85 9.82 -2.54
C GLY A 242 16.36 9.45 -2.55
N LEU A 243 15.52 10.46 -2.78
CA LEU A 243 14.09 10.28 -3.04
C LEU A 243 13.72 11.07 -4.30
N GLU A 244 13.21 10.37 -5.30
CA GLU A 244 12.65 11.02 -6.48
C GLU A 244 11.15 11.21 -6.31
N PHE A 245 10.66 12.42 -6.64
CA PHE A 245 9.24 12.72 -6.67
C PHE A 245 8.55 11.92 -7.79
N CYS A 246 7.48 11.19 -7.44
CA CYS A 246 6.75 10.32 -8.37
C CYS A 246 5.44 10.91 -8.90
N GLY A 247 5.05 12.11 -8.45
CA GLY A 247 3.89 12.86 -8.95
C GLY A 247 4.21 13.61 -10.24
N GLY A 248 3.21 13.83 -11.10
CA GLY A 248 3.34 14.76 -12.21
C GLY A 248 3.42 16.19 -11.70
N THR A 249 4.31 17.01 -12.25
CA THR A 249 4.32 18.48 -12.10
C THR A 249 3.98 19.07 -13.45
N GLU A 250 3.17 20.12 -13.49
CA GLU A 250 2.84 20.83 -14.74
C GLU A 250 4.06 21.57 -15.31
N ASP A 251 5.08 21.83 -14.46
CA ASP A 251 6.24 22.68 -14.75
C ASP A 251 7.58 21.94 -14.91
N ALA A 252 7.64 20.61 -14.80
CA ALA A 252 8.86 19.85 -15.03
C ALA A 252 8.91 19.40 -16.50
N ASP A 253 9.92 19.85 -17.22
CA ASP A 253 10.25 19.49 -18.60
C ASP A 253 9.84 18.06 -18.99
N GLY A 254 8.73 17.96 -19.71
CA GLY A 254 8.23 16.74 -20.34
C GLY A 254 7.87 15.59 -19.39
N PRO A 255 6.87 14.82 -19.72
CA PRO A 255 6.42 13.74 -18.85
C PRO A 255 7.55 12.73 -18.65
N ARG A 256 8.02 12.58 -17.41
CA ARG A 256 8.85 11.41 -17.07
C ARG A 256 8.03 10.17 -17.42
N ALA A 257 8.41 9.53 -18.51
CA ALA A 257 7.74 8.36 -19.01
C ALA A 257 7.64 7.34 -17.87
N ALA A 258 6.40 6.92 -17.57
CA ALA A 258 6.26 5.61 -16.96
C ALA A 258 7.14 4.67 -17.79
N ARG A 259 8.11 3.98 -17.19
CA ARG A 259 8.92 3.01 -17.92
C ARG A 259 7.94 2.15 -18.71
N PRO A 260 8.10 2.03 -20.03
CA PRO A 260 7.24 1.15 -20.80
C PRO A 260 7.34 -0.24 -20.17
N LEU A 261 6.19 -0.83 -19.88
CA LEU A 261 6.12 -2.24 -19.56
C LEU A 261 6.89 -2.98 -20.64
N PRO A 262 7.76 -3.93 -20.33
CA PRO A 262 8.31 -4.80 -21.34
C PRO A 262 7.11 -5.41 -22.07
N LEU A 263 7.02 -5.15 -23.37
CA LEU A 263 6.09 -5.84 -24.24
C LEU A 263 6.46 -7.33 -24.14
N VAL A 264 5.60 -8.08 -23.46
CA VAL A 264 5.68 -9.54 -23.50
C VAL A 264 5.26 -9.92 -24.90
N ALA A 265 6.23 -10.43 -25.67
CA ALA A 265 5.99 -11.04 -26.98
C ALA A 265 5.28 -12.39 -26.80
#